data_b5d96ed3dcf03911e2cdcf1228408548
#
_entry.id   b5d96ed3dcf03911e2cdcf1228408548
#
_cell.length_a   1.000
_cell.length_b   1.000
_cell.length_c   1.000
_cell.angle_alpha   90.00
_cell.angle_beta   90.00
_cell.angle_gamma   90.00
#
_symmetry.space_group_name_H-M   'P 1'
#
loop_
_entity.id
_entity.type
_entity.pdbx_description
1 polymer ?
#
loop_
_entity_poly.entity_id
_entity_poly.type
_entity_poly.pdbx_seq_one_letter_code
_entity_poly.pdbx_strand_id
1 'polypeptide(L)'
;TECELPGNGFWFKPTLFTDVQPSYSIAREEIFGPVLTTLTFRTPQEAIEIANNTEYGLSAGVWTEKGSKILWTADRLEAGVVWANTFNKFDPASPFGGYKESGFGREGGRHGLLSYLKAES
;
A
#
# COMPACT_ATOMS: atom_id res chain seq x y z
N THR A 1 -16.80 11.32 18.87
CA THR A 1 -17.00 12.76 18.70
C THR A 1 -17.94 12.95 17.52
N GLU A 2 -19.16 13.41 17.80
CA GLU A 2 -20.08 13.80 16.74
C GLU A 2 -19.58 15.12 16.17
N CYS A 3 -19.37 15.15 14.85
CA CYS A 3 -19.01 16.34 14.12
C CYS A 3 -20.22 16.78 13.30
N GLU A 4 -20.61 18.03 13.41
CA GLU A 4 -21.60 18.62 12.50
C GLU A 4 -20.97 18.71 11.10
N LEU A 5 -21.59 18.05 10.13
CA LEU A 5 -21.15 18.06 8.76
C LEU A 5 -21.80 19.21 7.99
N PRO A 6 -21.07 19.93 7.13
CA PRO A 6 -21.67 20.94 6.26
C PRO A 6 -22.80 20.35 5.42
N GLY A 7 -23.90 21.10 5.24
CA GLY A 7 -25.12 20.62 4.60
C GLY A 7 -25.01 20.25 3.11
N ASN A 8 -23.89 20.57 2.45
CA ASN A 8 -23.67 20.31 1.03
C ASN A 8 -22.38 19.50 0.85
N GLY A 9 -22.49 18.24 0.44
CA GLY A 9 -21.35 17.39 0.14
C GLY A 9 -21.65 15.90 0.38
N PHE A 10 -20.73 15.05 -0.10
CA PHE A 10 -20.78 13.61 0.12
C PHE A 10 -19.83 13.27 1.28
N TRP A 11 -20.40 12.97 2.43
CA TRP A 11 -19.64 12.72 3.64
C TRP A 11 -19.74 11.25 4.03
N PHE A 12 -18.59 10.62 4.27
CA PHE A 12 -18.51 9.26 4.77
C PHE A 12 -17.66 9.23 6.03
N LYS A 13 -18.15 8.60 7.09
CA LYS A 13 -17.42 8.49 8.35
C LYS A 13 -16.25 7.51 8.20
N PRO A 14 -15.07 7.79 8.78
CA PRO A 14 -14.00 6.81 8.89
C PRO A 14 -14.54 5.51 9.48
N THR A 15 -14.35 4.42 8.77
CA THR A 15 -14.93 3.12 9.11
C THR A 15 -13.86 2.06 9.21
N LEU A 16 -13.89 1.30 10.31
CA LEU A 16 -12.98 0.18 10.55
C LEU A 16 -13.77 -1.12 10.57
N PHE A 17 -13.35 -2.08 9.73
CA PHE A 17 -13.81 -3.46 9.76
C PHE A 17 -12.76 -4.33 10.45
N THR A 18 -13.19 -5.06 11.50
CA THR A 18 -12.35 -6.02 12.23
C THR A 18 -12.77 -7.45 11.93
N ASP A 19 -11.90 -8.40 12.23
CA ASP A 19 -12.16 -9.83 12.04
C ASP A 19 -12.54 -10.20 10.60
N VAL A 20 -11.98 -9.47 9.64
CA VAL A 20 -12.25 -9.68 8.22
C VAL A 20 -11.55 -10.94 7.76
N GLN A 21 -12.27 -11.75 6.98
CA GLN A 21 -11.71 -12.96 6.36
C GLN A 21 -11.10 -12.61 4.98
N PRO A 22 -10.00 -13.26 4.57
CA PRO A 22 -9.37 -13.01 3.27
C PRO A 22 -10.30 -13.24 2.05
N SER A 23 -11.38 -14.01 2.25
CA SER A 23 -12.37 -14.31 1.20
C SER A 23 -13.42 -13.21 1.02
N TYR A 24 -13.52 -12.26 1.93
CA TYR A 24 -14.51 -11.18 1.84
C TYR A 24 -14.12 -10.17 0.77
N SER A 25 -15.10 -9.65 0.03
CA SER A 25 -14.86 -8.63 -1.00
C SER A 25 -14.18 -7.38 -0.42
N ILE A 26 -14.57 -6.95 0.78
CA ILE A 26 -13.96 -5.82 1.48
C ILE A 26 -12.45 -5.99 1.79
N ALA A 27 -11.94 -7.23 1.80
CA ALA A 27 -10.51 -7.51 1.97
C ALA A 27 -9.73 -7.46 0.66
N ARG A 28 -10.39 -7.47 -0.49
CA ARG A 28 -9.79 -7.65 -1.81
C ARG A 28 -10.03 -6.50 -2.76
N GLU A 29 -11.17 -5.83 -2.63
CA GLU A 29 -11.57 -4.71 -3.48
C GLU A 29 -11.13 -3.39 -2.87
N GLU A 30 -10.59 -2.50 -3.69
CA GLU A 30 -10.23 -1.15 -3.29
C GLU A 30 -11.49 -0.28 -3.18
N ILE A 31 -11.79 0.20 -1.96
CA ILE A 31 -12.98 1.04 -1.71
C ILE A 31 -12.74 2.48 -2.16
N PHE A 32 -11.52 2.94 -2.16
CA PHE A 32 -11.12 4.31 -2.47
C PHE A 32 -11.81 5.37 -1.60
N GLY A 33 -11.88 5.09 -0.29
CA GLY A 33 -12.54 5.92 0.70
C GLY A 33 -11.98 5.72 2.10
N PRO A 34 -12.51 6.38 3.13
CA PRO A 34 -12.00 6.32 4.51
C PRO A 34 -12.39 5.01 5.20
N VAL A 35 -12.02 3.90 4.61
CA VAL A 35 -12.34 2.54 5.07
C VAL A 35 -11.05 1.78 5.30
N LEU A 36 -10.93 1.15 6.46
CA LEU A 36 -9.82 0.28 6.83
C LEU A 36 -10.35 -1.10 7.21
N THR A 37 -9.70 -2.14 6.71
CA THR A 37 -9.95 -3.52 7.12
C THR A 37 -8.77 -4.06 7.89
N THR A 38 -9.02 -4.87 8.91
CA THR A 38 -7.96 -5.55 9.67
C THR A 38 -8.15 -7.05 9.61
N LEU A 39 -7.05 -7.72 9.36
CA LEU A 39 -6.94 -9.17 9.39
C LEU A 39 -5.86 -9.55 10.40
N THR A 40 -6.03 -10.65 11.08
CA THR A 40 -5.01 -11.18 12.00
C THR A 40 -4.22 -12.29 11.32
N PHE A 41 -2.98 -12.45 11.74
CA PHE A 41 -2.11 -13.54 11.30
C PHE A 41 -1.39 -14.15 12.50
N ARG A 42 -0.95 -15.41 12.37
CA ARG A 42 -0.26 -16.16 13.43
C ARG A 42 1.24 -16.21 13.21
N THR A 43 1.67 -16.16 11.96
CA THR A 43 3.09 -16.25 11.59
C THR A 43 3.47 -15.14 10.61
N PRO A 44 4.74 -14.70 10.59
CA PRO A 44 5.20 -13.74 9.60
C PRO A 44 4.98 -14.21 8.15
N GLN A 45 5.08 -15.50 7.90
CA GLN A 45 4.84 -16.09 6.58
C GLN A 45 3.37 -15.91 6.17
N GLU A 46 2.42 -16.22 7.07
CA GLU A 46 0.99 -16.00 6.83
C GLU A 46 0.68 -14.51 6.56
N ALA A 47 1.36 -13.59 7.26
CA ALA A 47 1.20 -12.16 7.00
C ALA A 47 1.59 -11.78 5.56
N ILE A 48 2.70 -12.34 5.04
CA ILE A 48 3.13 -12.11 3.66
C ILE A 48 2.13 -12.70 2.67
N GLU A 49 1.65 -13.91 2.92
CA GLU A 49 0.66 -14.57 2.06
C GLU A 49 -0.63 -13.77 1.97
N ILE A 50 -1.15 -13.28 3.11
CA ILE A 50 -2.34 -12.43 3.16
C ILE A 50 -2.09 -11.11 2.44
N ALA A 51 -0.95 -10.45 2.70
CA ALA A 51 -0.63 -9.16 2.12
C ALA A 51 -0.43 -9.22 0.59
N ASN A 52 0.10 -10.33 0.07
CA ASN A 52 0.31 -10.53 -1.35
C ASN A 52 -0.93 -11.08 -2.09
N ASN A 53 -1.94 -11.54 -1.36
CA ASN A 53 -3.18 -12.08 -1.94
C ASN A 53 -4.14 -10.96 -2.38
N THR A 54 -3.66 -10.13 -3.28
CA THR A 54 -4.39 -9.02 -3.89
C THR A 54 -3.93 -8.83 -5.34
N GLU A 55 -4.77 -8.25 -6.16
CA GLU A 55 -4.44 -7.85 -7.54
C GLU A 55 -3.58 -6.59 -7.59
N TYR A 56 -3.47 -5.88 -6.48
CA TYR A 56 -2.73 -4.62 -6.37
C TYR A 56 -1.34 -4.81 -5.76
N GLY A 57 -0.45 -3.87 -6.03
CA GLY A 57 0.91 -3.87 -5.53
C GLY A 57 1.57 -2.49 -5.62
N LEU A 58 0.85 -1.43 -5.24
CA LEU A 58 1.41 -0.07 -5.27
C LEU A 58 2.42 0.12 -4.14
N SER A 59 1.97 -0.09 -2.91
CA SER A 59 2.78 0.18 -1.74
C SER A 59 2.40 -0.72 -0.57
N ALA A 60 3.35 -0.90 0.34
CA ALA A 60 3.16 -1.58 1.61
C ALA A 60 3.94 -0.91 2.73
N GLY A 61 3.60 -1.26 3.98
CA GLY A 61 4.31 -0.79 5.14
C GLY A 61 4.56 -1.92 6.14
N VAL A 62 5.69 -1.89 6.80
CA VAL A 62 6.04 -2.82 7.88
C VAL A 62 6.48 -2.06 9.12
N TRP A 63 5.90 -2.44 10.25
CA TRP A 63 6.26 -1.90 11.57
C TRP A 63 6.79 -3.00 12.46
N THR A 64 8.04 -2.87 12.88
CA THR A 64 8.70 -3.81 13.79
C THR A 64 9.98 -3.19 14.36
N GLU A 65 10.33 -3.55 15.58
CA GLU A 65 11.60 -3.16 16.21
C GLU A 65 12.82 -3.95 15.68
N LYS A 66 12.58 -5.05 14.95
CA LYS A 66 13.66 -5.95 14.49
C LYS A 66 14.03 -5.65 13.04
N GLY A 67 15.21 -5.06 12.82
CA GLY A 67 15.72 -4.74 11.48
C GLY A 67 15.77 -5.94 10.53
N SER A 68 16.13 -7.13 11.01
CA SER A 68 16.11 -8.35 10.20
C SER A 68 14.72 -8.72 9.71
N LYS A 69 13.68 -8.46 10.49
CA LYS A 69 12.29 -8.66 10.06
C LYS A 69 11.87 -7.63 9.02
N ILE A 70 12.34 -6.40 9.12
CA ILE A 70 12.08 -5.37 8.11
C ILE A 70 12.57 -5.85 6.75
N LEU A 71 13.84 -6.21 6.64
CA LEU A 71 14.45 -6.66 5.40
C LEU A 71 13.78 -7.93 4.87
N TRP A 72 13.55 -8.91 5.75
CA TRP A 72 12.88 -10.14 5.38
C TRP A 72 11.48 -9.93 4.83
N THR A 73 10.71 -9.03 5.44
CA THR A 73 9.34 -8.70 5.02
C THR A 73 9.34 -7.91 3.72
N ALA A 74 10.19 -6.88 3.62
CA ALA A 74 10.26 -6.02 2.44
C ALA A 74 10.66 -6.78 1.17
N ASP A 75 11.56 -7.76 1.30
CA ASP A 75 12.00 -8.63 0.18
C ASP A 75 10.88 -9.54 -0.36
N ARG A 76 9.85 -9.78 0.44
CA ARG A 76 8.77 -10.74 0.11
C ARG A 76 7.43 -10.10 -0.21
N LEU A 77 7.29 -8.83 0.08
CA LEU A 77 6.07 -8.09 -0.27
C LEU A 77 6.09 -7.73 -1.76
N GLU A 78 5.03 -8.06 -2.45
CA GLU A 78 4.83 -7.77 -3.88
C GLU A 78 4.26 -6.36 -4.06
N ALA A 79 5.02 -5.36 -3.64
CA ALA A 79 4.69 -3.95 -3.74
C ALA A 79 5.85 -3.15 -4.32
N GLY A 80 5.55 -2.14 -5.10
CA GLY A 80 6.55 -1.28 -5.74
C GLY A 80 7.36 -0.46 -4.75
N VAL A 81 6.77 -0.12 -3.60
CA VAL A 81 7.43 0.54 -2.48
C VAL A 81 7.04 -0.11 -1.17
N VAL A 82 8.02 -0.33 -0.30
CA VAL A 82 7.79 -0.81 1.07
C VAL A 82 8.41 0.17 2.06
N TRP A 83 7.60 0.78 2.89
CA TRP A 83 8.07 1.63 3.99
C TRP A 83 8.29 0.82 5.27
N ALA A 84 9.31 1.19 6.02
CA ALA A 84 9.64 0.57 7.29
C ALA A 84 9.49 1.57 8.44
N ASN A 85 8.62 1.26 9.41
CA ASN A 85 8.30 2.08 10.58
C ASN A 85 7.87 3.52 10.23
N THR A 86 7.38 3.72 9.02
CA THR A 86 6.84 4.99 8.50
C THR A 86 5.87 4.69 7.36
N PHE A 87 5.18 5.70 6.88
CA PHE A 87 4.33 5.61 5.70
C PHE A 87 4.28 6.95 4.95
N ASN A 88 4.13 6.91 3.62
CA ASN A 88 4.06 8.11 2.77
C ASN A 88 5.27 9.06 2.91
N LYS A 89 6.45 8.53 3.17
CA LYS A 89 7.71 9.29 3.13
C LYS A 89 8.35 9.09 1.76
N PHE A 90 8.15 10.06 0.90
CA PHE A 90 8.69 10.05 -0.46
C PHE A 90 10.04 10.76 -0.52
N ASP A 91 10.95 10.18 -1.33
CA ASP A 91 12.19 10.80 -1.73
C ASP A 91 12.13 11.03 -3.26
N PRO A 92 12.28 12.29 -3.74
CA PRO A 92 12.22 12.58 -5.17
C PRO A 92 13.28 11.84 -6.01
N ALA A 93 14.37 11.41 -5.41
CA ALA A 93 15.42 10.63 -6.06
C ALA A 93 15.10 9.13 -6.15
N SER A 94 14.09 8.67 -5.41
CA SER A 94 13.69 7.27 -5.36
C SER A 94 12.51 7.01 -6.32
N PRO A 95 12.58 6.00 -7.19
CA PRO A 95 11.47 5.65 -8.06
C PRO A 95 10.26 5.18 -7.24
N PHE A 96 9.08 5.69 -7.58
CA PHE A 96 7.79 5.28 -7.03
C PHE A 96 6.89 4.74 -8.12
N GLY A 97 6.23 3.62 -7.87
CA GLY A 97 5.26 3.02 -8.79
C GLY A 97 4.85 1.64 -8.35
N GLY A 98 3.85 1.07 -9.02
CA GLY A 98 3.21 -0.17 -8.64
C GLY A 98 3.77 -1.43 -9.31
N TYR A 99 3.31 -2.55 -8.80
CA TYR A 99 3.35 -3.87 -9.41
C TYR A 99 1.91 -4.33 -9.68
N LYS A 100 1.76 -5.44 -10.36
CA LYS A 100 0.47 -6.06 -10.67
C LYS A 100 -0.48 -5.04 -11.35
N GLU A 101 -1.76 -5.03 -11.00
CA GLU A 101 -2.75 -4.11 -11.57
C GLU A 101 -2.64 -2.66 -11.08
N SER A 102 -1.80 -2.39 -10.08
CA SER A 102 -1.43 -1.01 -9.73
C SER A 102 -0.57 -0.30 -10.78
N GLY A 103 -0.20 -1.01 -11.85
CA GLY A 103 0.53 -0.47 -12.98
C GLY A 103 2.05 -0.69 -12.89
N PHE A 104 2.76 -0.30 -13.94
CA PHE A 104 4.18 -0.59 -14.12
C PHE A 104 5.03 0.66 -14.36
N GLY A 105 4.42 1.83 -14.47
CA GLY A 105 5.15 3.10 -14.56
C GLY A 105 5.93 3.42 -13.30
N ARG A 106 6.90 4.32 -13.42
CA ARG A 106 7.65 4.85 -12.27
C ARG A 106 7.70 6.36 -12.35
N GLU A 107 7.46 6.99 -11.20
CA GLU A 107 7.65 8.43 -10.98
C GLU A 107 8.89 8.65 -10.11
N GLY A 108 9.49 9.82 -10.20
CA GLY A 108 10.69 10.14 -9.44
C GLY A 108 11.95 9.38 -9.87
N GLY A 109 13.07 9.80 -9.34
CA GLY A 109 14.37 9.24 -9.65
C GLY A 109 14.72 9.29 -11.14
N ARG A 110 15.79 8.60 -11.50
CA ARG A 110 16.22 8.49 -12.91
C ARG A 110 15.19 7.77 -13.78
N HIS A 111 14.50 6.77 -13.25
CA HIS A 111 13.51 6.00 -14.00
C HIS A 111 12.29 6.84 -14.40
N GLY A 112 11.81 7.68 -13.50
CA GLY A 112 10.72 8.60 -13.81
C GLY A 112 11.12 9.61 -14.88
N LEU A 113 12.34 10.13 -14.82
CA LEU A 113 12.85 11.09 -15.81
C LEU A 113 12.94 10.48 -17.21
N LEU A 114 13.33 9.22 -17.34
CA LEU A 114 13.49 8.56 -18.65
C LEU A 114 12.21 8.58 -19.50
N SER A 115 11.04 8.58 -18.87
CA SER A 115 9.75 8.65 -19.56
C SER A 115 9.51 9.98 -20.30
N TYR A 116 10.24 11.03 -19.92
CA TYR A 116 10.14 12.37 -20.50
C TYR A 116 11.31 12.71 -21.42
N LEU A 117 12.28 11.83 -21.57
CA LEU A 117 13.46 12.03 -22.40
C LEU A 117 13.33 11.29 -23.72
N LYS A 118 13.83 11.94 -24.78
CA LYS A 118 14.04 11.29 -26.08
C LYS A 118 15.46 10.73 -26.13
N ALA A 119 15.59 9.44 -26.42
CA ALA A 119 16.91 8.87 -26.68
C ALA A 119 17.53 9.54 -27.92
N GLU A 120 18.73 10.07 -27.79
CA GLU A 120 19.52 10.44 -28.97
C GLU A 120 20.03 9.16 -29.63
N SER A 121 19.73 9.01 -30.92
CA SER A 121 20.18 7.91 -31.78
C SER A 121 21.64 8.08 -32.18
#